data_1744b609b94b1820acd7c9390a169d04
#
_entry.id   1744b609b94b1820acd7c9390a169d04
#
_cell.length_a   1.000
_cell.length_b   1.000
_cell.length_c   1.000
_cell.angle_alpha   90.00
_cell.angle_beta   90.00
_cell.angle_gamma   90.00
#
_symmetry.space_group_name_H-M   'P 1'
#
loop_
_entity.id
_entity.type
_entity.pdbx_description
1 polymer ?
#
loop_
_entity_poly.entity_id
_entity_poly.type
_entity_poly.pdbx_seq_one_letter_code
_entity_poly.pdbx_strand_id
1 'polypeptide(L)'
;MLEILYHDADCIAVNKPAGMLVHRSWLDRHETRFVMQTLRDQIGQHVFPVHRLDRPTSGVLLFALGSEAARALSQQFEQKSVQKNYWAVVRGHLHGAGRIDYALKEPHDKIADALAEGKTVAEMYDI
;
A
#
# COMPACT_ATOMS: atom_id res chain seq x y z
N MET A 1 -2.15 15.00 -10.04
CA MET A 1 -2.38 15.39 -8.63
C MET A 1 -3.29 14.37 -7.96
N LEU A 2 -2.96 13.97 -6.75
CA LEU A 2 -3.77 13.01 -6.01
C LEU A 2 -4.94 13.69 -5.32
N GLU A 3 -6.08 13.01 -5.31
CA GLU A 3 -7.25 13.48 -4.58
C GLU A 3 -7.07 13.24 -3.09
N ILE A 4 -7.15 14.32 -2.29
CA ILE A 4 -7.01 14.24 -0.84
C ILE A 4 -8.40 14.03 -0.25
N LEU A 5 -8.57 12.93 0.48
CA LEU A 5 -9.85 12.56 1.11
C LEU A 5 -9.95 13.06 2.55
N TYR A 6 -8.83 13.14 3.25
CA TYR A 6 -8.75 13.61 4.63
C TYR A 6 -7.34 14.11 4.91
N HIS A 7 -7.22 15.15 5.72
CA HIS A 7 -5.92 15.72 6.07
C HIS A 7 -6.01 16.43 7.42
N ASP A 8 -5.17 16.03 8.37
CA ASP A 8 -5.02 16.75 9.64
C ASP A 8 -3.53 16.87 9.99
N ALA A 9 -3.21 17.24 11.23
CA ALA A 9 -1.82 17.43 11.64
C ALA A 9 -1.01 16.13 11.69
N ASP A 10 -1.67 14.99 11.84
CA ASP A 10 -1.02 13.71 12.08
C ASP A 10 -1.04 12.78 10.87
N CYS A 11 -2.04 12.90 10.00
CA CYS A 11 -2.19 11.97 8.89
C CYS A 11 -2.88 12.61 7.69
N ILE A 12 -2.75 11.93 6.55
CA ILE A 12 -3.39 12.32 5.30
C ILE A 12 -3.86 11.06 4.58
N ALA A 13 -5.09 11.07 4.08
CA ALA A 13 -5.64 9.99 3.27
C ALA A 13 -5.89 10.49 1.86
N VAL A 14 -5.48 9.70 0.88
CA VAL A 14 -5.65 10.03 -0.54
C VAL A 14 -6.39 8.91 -1.24
N ASN A 15 -6.96 9.24 -2.40
CA ASN A 15 -7.54 8.26 -3.30
C ASN A 15 -6.46 7.81 -4.27
N LYS A 16 -5.90 6.63 -4.03
CA LYS A 16 -4.88 6.08 -4.91
C LYS A 16 -5.53 5.61 -6.22
N PRO A 17 -5.04 6.09 -7.37
CA PRO A 17 -5.53 5.57 -8.65
C PRO A 17 -5.02 4.14 -8.90
N ALA A 18 -5.79 3.36 -9.64
CA ALA A 18 -5.34 2.05 -10.09
C ALA A 18 -4.13 2.19 -11.01
N GLY A 19 -3.21 1.24 -10.94
CA GLY A 19 -2.02 1.22 -11.78
C GLY A 19 -0.82 1.97 -11.20
N MET A 20 -0.99 2.71 -10.11
CA MET A 20 0.09 3.48 -9.49
C MET A 20 0.64 2.74 -8.27
N LEU A 21 1.96 2.67 -8.16
CA LEU A 21 2.65 2.07 -7.02
C LEU A 21 2.69 3.04 -5.84
N VAL A 22 2.66 2.50 -4.61
CA VAL A 22 2.74 3.32 -3.39
C VAL A 22 4.15 3.88 -3.20
N HIS A 23 5.17 3.04 -3.31
CA HIS A 23 6.56 3.44 -3.18
C HIS A 23 7.44 2.61 -4.11
N ARG A 24 8.68 3.08 -4.31
CA ARG A 24 9.65 2.41 -5.17
C ARG A 24 10.07 1.07 -4.56
N SER A 25 10.24 0.06 -5.44
CA SER A 25 10.82 -1.22 -5.08
C SER A 25 11.78 -1.67 -6.18
N TRP A 26 12.65 -2.64 -5.86
CA TRP A 26 13.55 -3.22 -6.85
C TRP A 26 12.80 -3.84 -8.03
N LEU A 27 11.67 -4.46 -7.77
CA LEU A 27 10.85 -5.13 -8.80
C LEU A 27 10.26 -4.15 -9.80
N ASP A 28 10.06 -2.89 -9.41
CA ASP A 28 9.40 -1.86 -10.21
C ASP A 28 10.33 -0.66 -10.46
N ARG A 29 11.63 -0.91 -10.59
CA ARG A 29 12.65 0.12 -10.72
C ARG A 29 12.52 1.01 -11.94
N HIS A 30 11.75 0.57 -12.94
CA HIS A 30 11.49 1.35 -14.15
C HIS A 30 10.33 2.33 -14.01
N GLU A 31 9.54 2.20 -12.96
CA GLU A 31 8.46 3.14 -12.70
C GLU A 31 9.02 4.47 -12.19
N THR A 32 8.43 5.56 -12.67
CA THR A 32 8.85 6.91 -12.32
C THR A 32 7.83 7.67 -11.48
N ARG A 33 6.61 7.12 -11.35
CA ARG A 33 5.53 7.77 -10.59
C ARG A 33 5.06 6.86 -9.46
N PHE A 34 5.20 7.37 -8.23
CA PHE A 34 4.79 6.67 -7.03
C PHE A 34 3.89 7.59 -6.20
N VAL A 35 2.91 7.01 -5.51
CA VAL A 35 1.98 7.77 -4.68
C VAL A 35 2.72 8.59 -3.62
N MET A 36 3.65 7.95 -2.91
CA MET A 36 4.38 8.60 -1.82
C MET A 36 5.15 9.83 -2.31
N GLN A 37 5.87 9.70 -3.42
CA GLN A 37 6.64 10.81 -3.98
C GLN A 37 5.73 11.92 -4.51
N THR A 38 4.67 11.55 -5.22
CA THR A 38 3.70 12.49 -5.76
C THR A 38 3.03 13.28 -4.65
N LEU A 39 2.61 12.60 -3.58
CA LEU A 39 1.95 13.24 -2.44
C LEU A 39 2.91 14.16 -1.69
N ARG A 40 4.14 13.71 -1.44
CA ARG A 40 5.17 14.53 -0.80
C ARG A 40 5.41 15.83 -1.55
N ASP A 41 5.51 15.74 -2.88
CA ASP A 41 5.72 16.93 -3.72
C ASP A 41 4.48 17.83 -3.73
N GLN A 42 3.29 17.23 -3.73
CA GLN A 42 2.02 17.96 -3.75
C GLN A 42 1.79 18.79 -2.49
N ILE A 43 2.10 18.24 -1.32
CA ILE A 43 1.87 18.93 -0.04
C ILE A 43 3.13 19.58 0.53
N GLY A 44 4.31 19.36 -0.08
CA GLY A 44 5.56 19.95 0.37
C GLY A 44 6.02 19.45 1.73
N GLN A 45 5.73 18.20 2.07
CA GLN A 45 5.97 17.64 3.39
C GLN A 45 6.26 16.15 3.28
N HIS A 46 7.12 15.64 4.17
CA HIS A 46 7.38 14.20 4.28
C HIS A 46 6.12 13.46 4.65
N VAL A 47 5.92 12.30 4.02
CA VAL A 47 4.84 11.38 4.34
C VAL A 47 5.44 10.02 4.68
N PHE A 48 4.80 9.31 5.61
CA PHE A 48 5.25 8.02 6.10
C PHE A 48 4.20 6.97 5.76
N PRO A 49 4.56 5.91 4.98
CA PRO A 49 3.60 4.86 4.68
C PRO A 49 3.32 4.03 5.92
N VAL A 50 2.04 3.72 6.16
CA VAL A 50 1.61 2.90 7.31
C VAL A 50 0.90 1.62 6.85
N HIS A 51 0.51 1.57 5.60
CA HIS A 51 0.01 0.40 4.90
C HIS A 51 0.16 0.62 3.40
N ARG A 52 -0.26 -0.33 2.60
CA ARG A 52 -0.15 -0.22 1.16
C ARG A 52 -1.38 -0.82 0.47
N LEU A 53 -1.59 -0.38 -0.75
CA LEU A 53 -2.51 -0.99 -1.70
C LEU A 53 -1.68 -1.50 -2.88
N ASP A 54 -2.05 -2.65 -3.42
CA ASP A 54 -1.40 -3.21 -4.58
C ASP A 54 -1.58 -2.29 -5.79
N ARG A 55 -0.67 -2.38 -6.75
CA ARG A 55 -0.67 -1.53 -7.94
C ARG A 55 -2.03 -1.43 -8.62
N PRO A 56 -2.74 -2.55 -8.91
CA PRO A 56 -4.02 -2.48 -9.60
C PRO A 56 -5.17 -2.00 -8.72
N THR A 57 -5.01 -1.96 -7.40
CA THR A 57 -6.05 -1.57 -6.47
C THR A 57 -6.13 -0.06 -6.34
N SER A 58 -7.32 0.50 -6.43
CA SER A 58 -7.59 1.91 -6.17
C SER A 58 -8.29 2.08 -4.82
N GLY A 59 -8.27 3.28 -4.29
CA GLY A 59 -9.04 3.62 -3.10
C GLY A 59 -8.24 4.30 -2.00
N VAL A 60 -8.74 4.22 -0.78
CA VAL A 60 -8.22 4.95 0.37
C VAL A 60 -6.84 4.44 0.78
N LEU A 61 -5.87 5.34 0.76
CA LEU A 61 -4.50 5.08 1.20
C LEU A 61 -4.11 6.14 2.22
N LEU A 62 -3.70 5.68 3.41
CA LEU A 62 -3.39 6.54 4.54
C LEU A 62 -1.87 6.66 4.72
N PHE A 63 -1.40 7.88 4.96
CA PHE A 63 -0.02 8.17 5.34
C PHE A 63 0.00 8.93 6.64
N ALA A 64 1.03 8.73 7.43
CA ALA A 64 1.31 9.57 8.59
C ALA A 64 2.16 10.77 8.18
N LEU A 65 2.04 11.87 8.93
CA LEU A 65 2.78 13.11 8.68
C LEU A 65 3.92 13.32 9.68
N GLY A 66 4.16 12.37 10.57
CA GLY A 66 5.26 12.40 11.52
C GLY A 66 5.63 11.00 11.95
N SER A 67 6.84 10.84 12.45
CA SER A 67 7.36 9.53 12.85
C SER A 67 6.58 8.92 14.02
N GLU A 68 6.12 9.73 14.94
CA GLU A 68 5.33 9.28 16.09
C GLU A 68 3.95 8.79 15.66
N ALA A 69 3.26 9.56 14.81
CA ALA A 69 1.98 9.15 14.23
C ALA A 69 2.14 7.90 13.35
N ALA A 70 3.23 7.82 12.60
CA ALA A 70 3.53 6.65 11.77
C ALA A 70 3.64 5.38 12.61
N ARG A 71 4.34 5.47 13.73
CA ARG A 71 4.50 4.34 14.65
C ARG A 71 3.16 3.89 15.23
N ALA A 72 2.35 4.84 15.70
CA ALA A 72 1.05 4.56 16.30
C ALA A 72 0.10 3.92 15.27
N LEU A 73 0.03 4.48 14.06
CA LEU A 73 -0.83 3.96 13.00
C LEU A 73 -0.35 2.60 12.49
N SER A 74 0.96 2.43 12.31
CA SER A 74 1.51 1.14 11.88
C SER A 74 1.19 0.03 12.86
N GLN A 75 1.23 0.32 14.16
CA GLN A 75 0.84 -0.66 15.19
C GLN A 75 -0.62 -1.09 15.05
N GLN A 76 -1.51 -0.14 14.74
CA GLN A 76 -2.93 -0.46 14.55
C GLN A 76 -3.14 -1.40 13.35
N PHE A 77 -2.45 -1.17 12.23
CA PHE A 77 -2.50 -2.06 11.07
C PHE A 77 -1.90 -3.43 11.40
N GLU A 78 -0.79 -3.46 12.09
CA GLU A 78 -0.12 -4.70 12.50
C GLU A 78 -0.99 -5.53 13.44
N GLN A 79 -1.66 -4.89 14.38
CA GLN A 79 -2.57 -5.54 15.34
C GLN A 79 -3.94 -5.87 14.74
N LYS A 80 -4.15 -5.52 13.47
CA LYS A 80 -5.41 -5.77 12.75
C LYS A 80 -6.62 -5.09 13.43
N SER A 81 -6.40 -3.96 14.08
CA SER A 81 -7.48 -3.18 14.69
C SER A 81 -8.14 -2.22 13.69
N VAL A 82 -7.57 -2.08 12.49
CA VAL A 82 -8.12 -1.25 11.42
C VAL A 82 -9.16 -2.07 10.64
N GLN A 83 -10.36 -1.54 10.51
CA GLN A 83 -11.39 -2.17 9.70
C GLN A 83 -11.22 -1.74 8.24
N LYS A 84 -11.13 -2.72 7.33
CA LYS A 84 -10.91 -2.49 5.90
C LYS A 84 -12.04 -3.12 5.10
N ASN A 85 -12.58 -2.35 4.16
CA ASN A 85 -13.62 -2.83 3.25
C ASN A 85 -13.14 -2.63 1.81
N TYR A 86 -13.25 -3.68 1.00
CA TYR A 86 -12.88 -3.66 -0.39
C TYR A 86 -14.03 -4.12 -1.27
N TRP A 87 -14.14 -3.52 -2.43
CA TRP A 87 -15.03 -4.00 -3.47
C TRP A 87 -14.18 -4.71 -4.53
N ALA A 88 -14.66 -5.85 -4.96
CA ALA A 88 -13.97 -6.65 -5.97
C ALA A 88 -14.96 -7.16 -7.00
N VAL A 89 -14.55 -7.14 -8.27
CA VAL A 89 -15.29 -7.78 -9.35
C VAL A 89 -14.64 -9.15 -9.56
N VAL A 90 -15.42 -10.19 -9.41
CA VAL A 90 -14.93 -11.56 -9.52
C VAL A 90 -15.59 -12.28 -10.69
N ARG A 91 -14.94 -13.33 -11.15
CA ARG A 91 -15.49 -14.20 -12.19
C ARG A 91 -16.56 -15.10 -11.59
N GLY A 92 -17.69 -15.25 -12.29
CA GLY A 92 -18.79 -16.10 -11.86
C GLY A 92 -19.75 -15.39 -10.92
N HIS A 93 -20.58 -16.16 -10.23
CA HIS A 93 -21.58 -15.67 -9.30
C HIS A 93 -21.25 -16.11 -7.89
N LEU A 94 -21.27 -15.17 -6.97
CA LEU A 94 -21.06 -15.41 -5.55
C LEU A 94 -22.35 -15.04 -4.81
N HIS A 95 -22.98 -16.02 -4.17
CA HIS A 95 -24.24 -15.81 -3.45
C HIS A 95 -24.00 -15.76 -1.96
N GLY A 96 -24.57 -14.74 -1.30
CA GLY A 96 -24.50 -14.57 0.16
C GLY A 96 -23.13 -14.15 0.66
N ALA A 97 -22.94 -14.28 1.95
CA ALA A 97 -21.72 -13.92 2.64
C ALA A 97 -21.00 -15.17 3.13
N GLY A 98 -19.70 -15.08 3.23
CA GLY A 98 -18.88 -16.17 3.73
C GLY A 98 -17.56 -15.64 4.28
N ARG A 99 -16.75 -16.55 4.79
CA ARG A 99 -15.44 -16.22 5.34
C ARG A 99 -14.38 -17.14 4.77
N ILE A 100 -13.27 -16.54 4.35
CA ILE A 100 -12.08 -17.26 3.91
C ILE A 100 -10.96 -16.91 4.89
N ASP A 101 -10.42 -17.93 5.54
CA ASP A 101 -9.40 -17.72 6.58
C ASP A 101 -8.28 -18.74 6.39
N TYR A 102 -7.49 -18.56 5.35
CA TYR A 102 -6.29 -19.35 5.10
C TYR A 102 -5.27 -18.50 4.31
N ALA A 103 -4.02 -18.88 4.40
CA ALA A 103 -2.95 -18.17 3.71
C ALA A 103 -3.09 -18.30 2.19
N LEU A 104 -3.10 -17.15 1.51
CA LEU A 104 -3.14 -17.09 0.05
C LEU A 104 -1.70 -17.04 -0.48
N LYS A 105 -1.49 -17.71 -1.61
CA LYS A 105 -0.20 -17.74 -2.29
C LYS A 105 -0.40 -17.38 -3.76
N GLU A 106 0.41 -16.45 -4.25
CA GLU A 106 0.40 -16.11 -5.67
C GLU A 106 1.08 -17.22 -6.48
N PRO A 107 0.56 -17.55 -7.68
CA PRO A 107 1.21 -18.53 -8.57
C PRO A 107 2.63 -18.13 -8.95
N HIS A 108 2.90 -16.83 -9.07
CA HIS A 108 4.23 -16.28 -9.37
C HIS A 108 4.59 -15.26 -8.28
N ASP A 109 5.24 -15.73 -7.23
CA ASP A 109 5.69 -14.87 -6.15
C ASP A 109 7.03 -14.24 -6.52
N LYS A 110 6.99 -12.99 -7.00
CA LYS A 110 8.18 -12.24 -7.42
C LYS A 110 9.18 -12.03 -6.30
N ILE A 111 8.69 -11.89 -5.06
CA ILE A 111 9.55 -11.71 -3.89
C ILE A 111 10.29 -13.01 -3.59
N ALA A 112 9.59 -14.15 -3.58
CA ALA A 112 10.19 -15.46 -3.39
C ALA A 112 11.21 -15.77 -4.48
N ASP A 113 10.88 -15.46 -5.74
CA ASP A 113 11.79 -15.64 -6.88
C ASP A 113 13.04 -14.79 -6.72
N ALA A 114 12.89 -13.52 -6.32
CA ALA A 114 14.04 -12.64 -6.10
C ALA A 114 14.92 -13.11 -4.93
N LEU A 115 14.31 -13.60 -3.84
CA LEU A 115 15.07 -14.19 -2.72
C LEU A 115 15.84 -15.44 -3.15
N ALA A 116 15.26 -16.26 -4.01
CA ALA A 116 15.93 -17.43 -4.57
C ALA A 116 17.15 -17.05 -5.42
N GLU A 117 17.14 -15.85 -6.03
CA GLU A 117 18.26 -15.28 -6.77
C GLU A 117 19.32 -14.64 -5.86
N GLY A 118 19.13 -14.66 -4.55
CA GLY A 118 20.08 -14.12 -3.58
C GLY A 118 19.86 -12.65 -3.23
N LYS A 119 18.73 -12.08 -3.58
CA LYS A 119 18.41 -10.69 -3.22
C LYS A 119 17.98 -10.58 -1.76
N THR A 120 18.33 -9.48 -1.11
CA THR A 120 17.86 -9.18 0.24
C THR A 120 16.53 -8.41 0.17
N VAL A 121 15.80 -8.41 1.28
CA VAL A 121 14.55 -7.63 1.37
C VAL A 121 14.84 -6.14 1.16
N ALA A 122 15.92 -5.62 1.73
CA ALA A 122 16.30 -4.21 1.57
C ALA A 122 16.58 -3.86 0.11
N GLU A 123 17.25 -4.74 -0.63
CA GLU A 123 17.55 -4.55 -2.06
C GLU A 123 16.26 -4.53 -2.90
N MET A 124 15.25 -5.33 -2.51
CA MET A 124 13.99 -5.39 -3.25
C MET A 124 13.10 -4.17 -3.04
N TYR A 125 13.18 -3.51 -1.89
CA TYR A 125 12.26 -2.44 -1.51
C TYR A 125 12.88 -1.04 -1.45
N ASP A 126 14.12 -0.86 -1.80
CA ASP A 126 14.76 0.46 -1.83
C ASP A 126 14.58 1.24 -0.50
N ILE A 127 14.86 0.56 0.60
CA ILE A 127 14.76 1.13 1.94
C ILE A 127 16.13 1.40 2.57
#